data_9852acf578e50e4fcfa155062e9393af
#
_entry.id   9852acf578e50e4fcfa155062e9393af
#
_cell.length_a   1.000
_cell.length_b   1.000
_cell.length_c   1.000
_cell.angle_alpha   90.00
_cell.angle_beta   90.00
_cell.angle_gamma   90.00
#
_symmetry.space_group_name_H-M   'P 1'
#
loop_
_entity.id
_entity.type
_entity.pdbx_description
1 polymer ?
#
loop_
_entity_poly.entity_id
_entity_poly.type
_entity_poly.pdbx_seq_one_letter_code
_entity_poly.pdbx_strand_id
1 'polypeptide(L)'
;MKHRSSLRYAVLSAMSLLLAACGGTAPTATTDGTALLASSTAVPVTVALAGNAYITRGEDGADITEQGLTGWSNPDAVASTYFRVSGAGSVQVALDASLADGGSSTVRVKINGKSFDVKLTDKARKTYAVGTVNVPTAGYVKVELQGLTRAKATFGEVAALKVTAGATLNYADDTENYYWSRRGPSVHMGYTVPANTEYFYNEMTIPVGQDAIGSYFMANGFGQGYLGIQVKSPSERWILFSVWDADNGAKTTLVSKGAGVTDNAFGGEGTGGQTYLSYNWAAGTTYRFITRARPDGKGSSEYSAWFFAPETGRWRYIATWKLPAISTYLTGVHSFLENFIDTNGYMERRVQFGNQWARSSAGAWSEVTAGRFTGDATATNAQRMDYAGGLENGKFYLHNGGFFAAYVKTDQNFTRPATGQMPVVDVNALPMQ
;
A
#
# COMPACT_ATOMS: atom_id res chain seq x y z
N MET A 1 -9.38 -27.15 -4.55
CA MET A 1 -8.63 -28.24 -3.87
C MET A 1 -7.37 -27.67 -3.29
N LYS A 2 -7.31 -27.69 -1.94
CA LYS A 2 -6.13 -27.77 -1.05
C LYS A 2 -4.88 -26.92 -1.39
N HIS A 3 -4.56 -25.87 -0.59
CA HIS A 3 -3.79 -26.05 0.63
C HIS A 3 -3.96 -24.84 1.58
N ARG A 4 -4.29 -25.14 2.83
CA ARG A 4 -4.24 -24.22 3.96
C ARG A 4 -2.83 -24.26 4.55
N SER A 5 -2.21 -23.12 4.79
CA SER A 5 -1.18 -23.00 5.83
C SER A 5 -1.44 -21.71 6.64
N SER A 6 -1.82 -21.94 7.88
CA SER A 6 -1.96 -20.91 8.90
C SER A 6 -0.57 -20.49 9.39
N LEU A 7 -0.16 -19.27 9.15
CA LEU A 7 1.04 -18.70 9.79
C LEU A 7 0.62 -18.00 11.09
N ARG A 8 1.05 -18.56 12.21
CA ARG A 8 0.97 -17.96 13.54
C ARG A 8 2.12 -16.98 13.72
N TYR A 9 1.83 -15.73 13.99
CA TYR A 9 2.84 -14.76 14.40
C TYR A 9 3.21 -14.96 15.86
N ALA A 10 4.46 -15.37 16.10
CA ALA A 10 5.07 -15.36 17.43
C ALA A 10 5.90 -14.08 17.57
N VAL A 11 5.56 -13.27 18.56
CA VAL A 11 6.33 -12.12 19.02
C VAL A 11 7.43 -12.64 19.91
N LEU A 12 8.69 -12.49 19.53
CA LEU A 12 9.84 -12.67 20.43
C LEU A 12 10.54 -11.32 20.60
N SER A 13 10.47 -10.83 21.86
CA SER A 13 11.38 -9.81 22.38
C SER A 13 12.72 -10.45 22.72
N ALA A 14 13.81 -9.85 22.27
CA ALA A 14 15.12 -10.09 22.86
C ALA A 14 15.89 -8.78 22.95
N MET A 15 16.11 -8.39 24.16
CA MET A 15 16.98 -7.32 24.65
C MET A 15 18.35 -7.95 24.94
N SER A 16 19.45 -7.34 24.52
CA SER A 16 20.70 -7.39 25.27
C SER A 16 21.73 -6.36 24.77
N LEU A 17 22.19 -5.58 25.72
CA LEU A 17 23.40 -4.73 25.70
C LEU A 17 24.69 -5.55 25.53
N LEU A 18 25.75 -4.91 25.01
CA LEU A 18 26.99 -4.71 25.75
C LEU A 18 28.01 -3.85 24.98
N LEU A 19 28.54 -2.87 25.69
CA LEU A 19 29.71 -2.05 25.33
C LEU A 19 31.01 -2.87 25.47
N ALA A 20 32.01 -2.58 24.62
CA ALA A 20 33.40 -2.58 25.03
C ALA A 20 34.23 -1.67 24.10
N ALA A 21 34.84 -0.67 24.70
CA ALA A 21 35.86 0.17 24.09
C ALA A 21 37.23 -0.51 24.29
N CYS A 22 38.14 -0.42 23.28
CA CYS A 22 39.57 -0.43 23.50
C CYS A 22 40.28 0.26 22.34
N GLY A 23 41.09 1.23 22.69
CA GLY A 23 41.88 2.04 21.78
C GLY A 23 43.13 1.28 21.28
N GLY A 24 43.60 1.69 20.10
CA GLY A 24 44.83 1.23 19.51
C GLY A 24 45.33 2.27 18.49
N THR A 25 46.57 2.73 18.72
CA THR A 25 47.36 3.72 18.01
C THR A 25 47.52 3.43 16.52
N ALA A 26 47.46 4.50 15.72
CA ALA A 26 47.76 4.49 14.29
C ALA A 26 49.25 4.37 13.98
N PRO A 27 49.66 3.66 12.93
CA PRO A 27 50.93 3.87 12.25
C PRO A 27 50.72 4.70 10.98
N THR A 28 51.49 5.73 10.82
CA THR A 28 51.76 6.46 9.59
C THR A 28 52.32 5.57 8.51
N ALA A 29 51.68 5.50 7.37
CA ALA A 29 52.25 4.89 6.16
C ALA A 29 52.27 5.89 5.00
N THR A 30 53.43 5.99 4.44
CA THR A 30 53.88 6.76 3.28
C THR A 30 53.17 6.40 2.00
N THR A 31 52.85 7.42 1.24
CA THR A 31 52.38 7.38 -0.17
C THR A 31 53.41 6.71 -1.08
N ASP A 32 53.02 5.71 -1.83
CA ASP A 32 53.23 5.54 -3.25
C ASP A 32 52.43 4.29 -3.73
N GLY A 33 51.58 4.45 -4.69
CA GLY A 33 50.88 3.34 -5.25
C GLY A 33 49.73 3.82 -6.12
N THR A 34 49.98 3.96 -7.42
CA THR A 34 48.97 4.00 -8.48
C THR A 34 47.85 3.00 -8.17
N ALA A 35 46.72 3.52 -7.68
CA ALA A 35 45.53 2.73 -7.51
C ALA A 35 45.02 2.34 -8.89
N LEU A 36 45.36 1.14 -9.33
CA LEU A 36 44.60 0.41 -10.32
C LEU A 36 43.16 0.35 -9.78
N LEU A 37 42.28 1.15 -10.34
CA LEU A 37 40.84 0.99 -10.18
C LEU A 37 40.50 -0.42 -10.67
N ALA A 38 40.49 -1.38 -9.73
CA ALA A 38 39.88 -2.66 -9.95
C ALA A 38 38.41 -2.37 -10.29
N SER A 39 38.09 -2.44 -11.57
CA SER A 39 36.72 -2.52 -12.03
C SER A 39 36.13 -3.81 -11.43
N SER A 40 35.54 -3.71 -10.24
CA SER A 40 34.72 -4.79 -9.71
C SER A 40 33.57 -4.93 -10.71
N THR A 41 33.58 -5.98 -11.50
CA THR A 41 32.44 -6.34 -12.34
C THR A 41 31.32 -6.74 -11.39
N ALA A 42 30.50 -5.77 -11.00
CA ALA A 42 29.32 -6.04 -10.19
C ALA A 42 28.46 -7.08 -10.93
N VAL A 43 28.12 -8.15 -10.23
CA VAL A 43 27.29 -9.22 -10.80
C VAL A 43 25.90 -8.66 -11.07
N PRO A 44 25.33 -8.87 -12.25
CA PRO A 44 23.98 -8.40 -12.56
C PRO A 44 22.93 -9.01 -11.62
N VAL A 45 22.08 -8.18 -11.04
CA VAL A 45 20.92 -8.59 -10.25
C VAL A 45 19.73 -8.84 -11.18
N THR A 46 18.95 -9.88 -10.89
CA THR A 46 17.75 -10.23 -11.66
C THR A 46 16.54 -9.58 -11.02
N VAL A 47 15.90 -8.63 -11.71
CA VAL A 47 14.66 -7.99 -11.31
C VAL A 47 13.54 -8.60 -12.16
N ALA A 48 12.79 -9.54 -11.56
CA ALA A 48 11.69 -10.23 -12.23
C ALA A 48 10.54 -9.25 -12.56
N LEU A 49 10.03 -9.28 -13.79
CA LEU A 49 8.89 -8.45 -14.17
C LEU A 49 7.62 -8.87 -13.42
N ALA A 50 7.45 -10.15 -13.11
CA ALA A 50 6.31 -10.70 -12.40
C ALA A 50 5.96 -9.94 -11.12
N GLY A 51 6.97 -9.52 -10.32
CA GLY A 51 6.77 -8.79 -9.07
C GLY A 51 6.94 -7.27 -9.18
N ASN A 52 7.54 -6.78 -10.29
CA ASN A 52 8.03 -5.41 -10.37
C ASN A 52 7.50 -4.61 -11.57
N ALA A 53 6.61 -5.21 -12.40
CA ALA A 53 6.13 -4.58 -13.61
C ALA A 53 4.60 -4.45 -13.66
N TYR A 54 4.15 -3.50 -14.48
CA TYR A 54 2.75 -3.17 -14.73
C TYR A 54 2.54 -2.82 -16.20
N ILE A 55 1.36 -3.12 -16.76
CA ILE A 55 0.94 -2.51 -18.02
C ILE A 55 0.41 -1.11 -17.67
N THR A 56 1.18 -0.08 -18.02
CA THR A 56 0.88 1.31 -17.65
C THR A 56 0.20 2.10 -18.76
N ARG A 57 0.10 1.50 -19.95
CA ARG A 57 -0.64 2.02 -21.11
C ARG A 57 -0.99 0.87 -22.04
N GLY A 58 -2.15 0.94 -22.71
CA GLY A 58 -2.58 -0.04 -23.74
C GLY A 58 -2.85 -1.42 -23.11
N GLU A 59 -3.92 -1.52 -22.31
CA GLU A 59 -4.23 -2.68 -21.47
C GLU A 59 -4.44 -3.99 -22.25
N ASP A 60 -4.89 -3.91 -23.53
CA ASP A 60 -5.12 -5.10 -24.34
C ASP A 60 -3.84 -5.59 -25.05
N GLY A 61 -3.65 -6.91 -25.11
CA GLY A 61 -2.58 -7.54 -25.89
C GLY A 61 -1.20 -7.41 -25.27
N ALA A 62 -1.12 -7.38 -23.93
CA ALA A 62 0.08 -7.53 -23.12
C ALA A 62 -0.31 -7.81 -21.68
N ASP A 63 0.33 -8.79 -21.01
CA ASP A 63 0.06 -9.16 -19.62
C ASP A 63 1.34 -9.30 -18.81
N ILE A 64 1.27 -8.95 -17.54
CA ILE A 64 2.29 -9.30 -16.54
C ILE A 64 1.80 -10.51 -15.75
N THR A 65 2.46 -11.64 -16.02
CA THR A 65 2.17 -12.94 -15.40
C THR A 65 3.32 -13.36 -14.48
N GLU A 66 3.22 -14.54 -13.87
CA GLU A 66 4.33 -15.14 -13.10
C GLU A 66 5.59 -15.36 -13.97
N GLN A 67 5.45 -15.46 -15.30
CA GLN A 67 6.57 -15.59 -16.25
C GLN A 67 7.16 -14.25 -16.68
N GLY A 68 6.56 -13.13 -16.26
CA GLY A 68 6.92 -11.77 -16.67
C GLY A 68 5.95 -11.20 -17.71
N LEU A 69 6.45 -10.39 -18.65
CA LEU A 69 5.68 -9.82 -19.76
C LEU A 69 5.43 -10.88 -20.81
N THR A 70 4.17 -11.21 -21.04
CA THR A 70 3.70 -12.25 -21.99
C THR A 70 2.56 -11.72 -22.86
N GLY A 71 2.20 -12.46 -23.92
CA GLY A 71 1.09 -12.10 -24.81
C GLY A 71 1.27 -10.76 -25.53
N TRP A 72 2.49 -10.24 -25.57
CA TRP A 72 2.79 -8.88 -26.01
C TRP A 72 2.66 -8.71 -27.53
N SER A 73 1.47 -8.31 -27.95
CA SER A 73 1.10 -8.13 -29.36
C SER A 73 0.68 -6.70 -29.72
N ASN A 74 0.29 -5.89 -28.75
CA ASN A 74 -0.16 -4.51 -28.97
C ASN A 74 1.05 -3.54 -28.94
N PRO A 75 1.31 -2.78 -30.05
CA PRO A 75 2.41 -1.80 -30.10
C PRO A 75 2.17 -0.58 -29.19
N ASP A 76 0.90 -0.32 -28.78
CA ASP A 76 0.58 0.76 -27.88
C ASP A 76 0.74 0.37 -26.40
N ALA A 77 0.84 -0.93 -26.12
CA ALA A 77 1.08 -1.41 -24.78
C ALA A 77 2.48 -1.01 -24.30
N VAL A 78 2.53 -0.48 -23.09
CA VAL A 78 3.78 -0.16 -22.37
C VAL A 78 3.81 -0.91 -21.06
N ALA A 79 4.80 -1.81 -20.93
CA ALA A 79 5.12 -2.44 -19.66
C ALA A 79 6.19 -1.61 -18.95
N SER A 80 5.90 -1.17 -17.71
CA SER A 80 6.80 -0.40 -16.88
C SER A 80 7.27 -1.22 -15.69
N THR A 81 8.57 -1.40 -15.55
CA THR A 81 9.23 -2.12 -14.45
C THR A 81 9.94 -1.13 -13.54
N TYR A 82 9.86 -1.35 -12.23
CA TYR A 82 10.42 -0.45 -11.24
C TYR A 82 11.35 -1.19 -10.28
N PHE A 83 12.49 -0.57 -9.99
CA PHE A 83 13.40 -0.96 -8.91
C PHE A 83 14.04 0.31 -8.32
N ARG A 84 14.45 0.24 -7.06
CA ARG A 84 15.03 1.38 -6.35
C ARG A 84 16.54 1.21 -6.23
N VAL A 85 17.30 2.30 -6.40
CA VAL A 85 18.73 2.38 -6.09
C VAL A 85 18.93 3.18 -4.80
N SER A 86 19.88 2.74 -3.97
CA SER A 86 20.17 3.37 -2.67
C SER A 86 21.00 4.65 -2.76
N GLY A 87 21.55 4.99 -3.94
CA GLY A 87 22.42 6.14 -4.15
C GLY A 87 22.58 6.50 -5.62
N ALA A 88 23.28 7.62 -5.87
CA ALA A 88 23.67 8.05 -7.20
C ALA A 88 24.66 7.06 -7.84
N GLY A 89 24.67 6.99 -9.16
CA GLY A 89 25.63 6.18 -9.90
C GLY A 89 25.15 5.71 -11.27
N SER A 90 25.98 4.91 -11.89
CA SER A 90 25.68 4.28 -13.18
C SER A 90 24.78 3.07 -12.97
N VAL A 91 23.74 2.95 -13.80
CA VAL A 91 22.82 1.81 -13.84
C VAL A 91 22.83 1.25 -15.27
N GLN A 92 23.28 0.03 -15.41
CA GLN A 92 23.27 -0.73 -16.67
C GLN A 92 22.09 -1.70 -16.64
N VAL A 93 21.35 -1.79 -17.75
CA VAL A 93 20.20 -2.67 -17.92
C VAL A 93 20.38 -3.58 -19.12
N ALA A 94 19.98 -4.83 -18.98
CA ALA A 94 19.77 -5.77 -20.07
C ALA A 94 18.43 -6.48 -19.87
N LEU A 95 17.84 -7.02 -20.94
CA LEU A 95 16.62 -7.81 -20.91
C LEU A 95 16.94 -9.30 -20.87
N ASP A 96 16.24 -10.04 -20.02
CA ASP A 96 16.16 -11.49 -20.08
C ASP A 96 14.89 -11.86 -20.87
N ALA A 97 15.04 -12.14 -22.15
CA ALA A 97 13.92 -12.20 -23.09
C ALA A 97 14.04 -13.37 -24.08
N SER A 98 12.91 -13.73 -24.71
CA SER A 98 12.81 -14.71 -25.79
C SER A 98 11.84 -14.23 -26.87
N LEU A 99 12.01 -14.75 -28.09
CA LEU A 99 11.07 -14.56 -29.18
C LEU A 99 10.61 -15.94 -29.68
N ALA A 100 9.75 -16.59 -28.87
CA ALA A 100 9.33 -17.98 -29.09
C ALA A 100 8.78 -18.26 -30.52
N ASP A 101 8.07 -17.28 -31.08
CA ASP A 101 7.55 -17.34 -32.47
C ASP A 101 8.67 -17.31 -33.54
N GLY A 102 9.88 -16.92 -33.15
CA GLY A 102 11.00 -16.71 -34.05
C GLY A 102 10.87 -15.46 -34.93
N GLY A 103 11.80 -15.32 -35.89
CA GLY A 103 11.91 -14.11 -36.71
C GLY A 103 12.71 -13.00 -36.02
N SER A 104 12.26 -11.76 -36.12
CA SER A 104 12.88 -10.63 -35.42
C SER A 104 11.82 -9.65 -34.91
N SER A 105 12.10 -9.04 -33.77
CA SER A 105 11.32 -7.98 -33.18
C SER A 105 12.23 -6.84 -32.73
N THR A 106 11.79 -5.60 -32.86
CA THR A 106 12.49 -4.45 -32.31
C THR A 106 11.61 -3.87 -31.20
N VAL A 107 12.17 -3.73 -30.02
CA VAL A 107 11.50 -3.17 -28.85
C VAL A 107 12.25 -1.93 -28.37
N ARG A 108 11.51 -0.89 -28.00
CA ARG A 108 12.06 0.30 -27.36
C ARG A 108 12.09 0.11 -25.84
N VAL A 109 13.24 0.33 -25.26
CA VAL A 109 13.44 0.33 -23.81
C VAL A 109 13.79 1.75 -23.40
N LYS A 110 12.98 2.33 -22.50
CA LYS A 110 13.31 3.63 -21.91
C LYS A 110 13.74 3.43 -20.46
N ILE A 111 14.92 3.93 -20.10
CA ILE A 111 15.44 3.91 -18.74
C ILE A 111 15.43 5.35 -18.23
N ASN A 112 14.53 5.69 -17.29
CA ASN A 112 14.30 7.07 -16.84
C ASN A 112 14.15 8.06 -18.01
N GLY A 113 13.39 7.67 -19.04
CA GLY A 113 13.13 8.49 -20.22
C GLY A 113 14.19 8.41 -21.35
N LYS A 114 15.41 7.92 -21.10
CA LYS A 114 16.43 7.71 -22.15
C LYS A 114 16.10 6.44 -22.94
N SER A 115 15.96 6.58 -24.26
CA SER A 115 15.55 5.50 -25.17
C SER A 115 16.71 4.70 -25.71
N PHE A 116 16.48 3.39 -25.86
CA PHE A 116 17.35 2.41 -26.50
C PHE A 116 16.47 1.45 -27.32
N ASP A 117 16.86 1.13 -28.55
CA ASP A 117 16.13 0.17 -29.36
C ASP A 117 16.90 -1.16 -29.35
N VAL A 118 16.24 -2.26 -29.02
CA VAL A 118 16.80 -3.59 -28.84
C VAL A 118 16.14 -4.53 -29.84
N LYS A 119 16.96 -5.29 -30.59
CA LYS A 119 16.50 -6.30 -31.52
C LYS A 119 16.52 -7.68 -30.86
N LEU A 120 15.33 -8.29 -30.72
CA LEU A 120 15.16 -9.66 -30.24
C LEU A 120 15.14 -10.62 -31.45
N THR A 121 15.88 -11.73 -31.36
CA THR A 121 16.03 -12.68 -32.48
C THR A 121 15.97 -14.14 -32.05
N ASP A 122 16.21 -14.44 -30.76
CA ASP A 122 16.41 -15.81 -30.29
C ASP A 122 15.11 -16.41 -29.76
N LYS A 123 14.77 -17.62 -30.18
CA LYS A 123 13.63 -18.36 -29.67
C LYS A 123 13.84 -18.77 -28.22
N ALA A 124 15.04 -19.17 -27.86
CA ALA A 124 15.40 -19.45 -26.48
C ALA A 124 15.64 -18.16 -25.70
N ARG A 125 15.38 -18.19 -24.38
CA ARG A 125 15.63 -17.06 -23.49
C ARG A 125 17.13 -16.72 -23.51
N LYS A 126 17.39 -15.41 -23.63
CA LYS A 126 18.76 -14.86 -23.75
C LYS A 126 18.81 -13.47 -23.12
N THR A 127 19.98 -13.07 -22.69
CA THR A 127 20.25 -11.71 -22.21
C THR A 127 20.59 -10.79 -23.39
N TYR A 128 19.80 -9.72 -23.54
CA TYR A 128 20.00 -8.67 -24.56
C TYR A 128 20.44 -7.37 -23.87
N ALA A 129 21.63 -6.89 -24.21
CA ALA A 129 22.11 -5.62 -23.70
C ALA A 129 21.21 -4.45 -24.15
N VAL A 130 20.88 -3.57 -23.24
CA VAL A 130 20.08 -2.36 -23.51
C VAL A 130 20.98 -1.12 -23.51
N GLY A 131 21.51 -0.77 -22.36
CA GLY A 131 22.33 0.42 -22.23
C GLY A 131 22.54 0.85 -20.77
N THR A 132 23.15 2.02 -20.62
CA THR A 132 23.53 2.58 -19.32
C THR A 132 22.99 4.00 -19.17
N VAL A 133 22.52 4.31 -17.98
CA VAL A 133 22.13 5.65 -17.56
C VAL A 133 22.83 6.02 -16.25
N ASN A 134 22.99 7.32 -15.99
CA ASN A 134 23.41 7.83 -14.69
C ASN A 134 22.18 8.28 -13.91
N VAL A 135 22.08 7.85 -12.66
CA VAL A 135 21.05 8.23 -11.71
C VAL A 135 21.66 9.24 -10.74
N PRO A 136 21.09 10.45 -10.59
CA PRO A 136 21.72 11.50 -9.81
C PRO A 136 21.57 11.35 -8.29
N THR A 137 20.55 10.60 -7.84
CA THR A 137 20.20 10.44 -6.42
C THR A 137 19.60 9.06 -6.15
N ALA A 138 19.51 8.68 -4.87
CA ALA A 138 18.70 7.51 -4.47
C ALA A 138 17.24 7.70 -4.91
N GLY A 139 16.61 6.61 -5.34
CA GLY A 139 15.22 6.64 -5.78
C GLY A 139 14.87 5.50 -6.72
N TYR A 140 13.63 5.49 -7.21
CA TYR A 140 13.18 4.51 -8.17
C TYR A 140 13.68 4.80 -9.58
N VAL A 141 14.09 3.74 -10.27
CA VAL A 141 14.40 3.71 -11.70
C VAL A 141 13.22 3.05 -12.40
N LYS A 142 12.68 3.74 -13.40
CA LYS A 142 11.60 3.24 -14.27
C LYS A 142 12.19 2.75 -15.57
N VAL A 143 11.89 1.51 -15.93
CA VAL A 143 12.22 0.91 -17.23
C VAL A 143 10.94 0.59 -17.97
N GLU A 144 10.72 1.26 -19.11
CA GLU A 144 9.53 1.09 -19.95
C GLU A 144 9.86 0.27 -21.18
N LEU A 145 9.03 -0.70 -21.51
CA LEU A 145 9.13 -1.56 -22.69
C LEU A 145 7.95 -1.26 -23.62
N GLN A 146 8.25 -0.96 -24.90
CA GLN A 146 7.26 -0.75 -25.96
C GLN A 146 7.69 -1.47 -27.24
N GLY A 147 6.77 -2.21 -27.87
CA GLY A 147 7.00 -2.84 -29.17
C GLY A 147 7.04 -1.81 -30.29
N LEU A 148 8.04 -1.92 -31.20
CA LEU A 148 8.14 -1.07 -32.40
C LEU A 148 7.81 -1.82 -33.68
N THR A 149 8.52 -2.91 -33.92
CA THR A 149 8.34 -3.76 -35.11
C THR A 149 8.41 -5.23 -34.74
N ARG A 150 7.68 -6.07 -35.45
CA ARG A 150 7.69 -7.52 -35.25
C ARG A 150 7.43 -8.24 -36.56
N ALA A 151 8.09 -9.39 -36.75
CA ALA A 151 7.91 -10.24 -37.94
C ALA A 151 6.81 -11.29 -37.76
N LYS A 152 6.37 -11.56 -36.52
CA LYS A 152 5.40 -12.60 -36.13
C LYS A 152 4.31 -12.03 -35.22
N ALA A 153 3.61 -12.91 -34.48
CA ALA A 153 2.44 -12.55 -33.67
C ALA A 153 2.77 -11.65 -32.50
N THR A 154 3.93 -11.81 -31.86
CA THR A 154 4.31 -11.09 -30.65
C THR A 154 5.60 -10.28 -30.79
N PHE A 155 5.82 -9.31 -29.89
CA PHE A 155 7.10 -8.60 -29.78
C PHE A 155 8.14 -9.41 -29.00
N GLY A 156 7.73 -10.51 -28.37
CA GLY A 156 8.54 -11.37 -27.52
C GLY A 156 8.01 -11.45 -26.09
N GLU A 157 8.71 -12.21 -25.27
CA GLU A 157 8.46 -12.35 -23.84
C GLU A 157 9.67 -11.82 -23.07
N VAL A 158 9.43 -11.09 -21.97
CA VAL A 158 10.49 -10.56 -21.11
C VAL A 158 10.24 -11.02 -19.67
N ALA A 159 11.11 -11.90 -19.17
CA ALA A 159 10.95 -12.43 -17.81
C ALA A 159 11.50 -11.49 -16.75
N ALA A 160 12.65 -10.86 -17.04
CA ALA A 160 13.35 -10.04 -16.05
C ALA A 160 14.21 -8.96 -16.73
N LEU A 161 14.57 -7.97 -15.91
CA LEU A 161 15.72 -7.13 -16.19
C LEU A 161 16.96 -7.72 -15.50
N LYS A 162 18.11 -7.66 -16.19
CA LYS A 162 19.44 -7.88 -15.60
C LYS A 162 20.02 -6.50 -15.34
N VAL A 163 20.16 -6.13 -14.06
CA VAL A 163 20.55 -4.78 -13.64
C VAL A 163 21.89 -4.83 -12.95
N THR A 164 22.84 -4.00 -13.42
CA THR A 164 24.13 -3.79 -12.76
C THR A 164 24.19 -2.34 -12.30
N ALA A 165 24.43 -2.10 -11.01
CA ALA A 165 24.58 -0.78 -10.40
C ALA A 165 25.66 -0.82 -9.33
N GLY A 166 26.33 0.33 -9.12
CA GLY A 166 27.27 0.47 -8.00
C GLY A 166 26.58 0.65 -6.64
N ALA A 167 25.30 1.04 -6.64
CA ALA A 167 24.49 1.18 -5.44
C ALA A 167 23.65 -0.08 -5.21
N THR A 168 23.27 -0.33 -3.94
CA THR A 168 22.35 -1.42 -3.57
C THR A 168 20.99 -1.24 -4.26
N LEU A 169 20.45 -2.33 -4.77
CA LEU A 169 19.11 -2.39 -5.36
C LEU A 169 18.08 -2.85 -4.33
N ASN A 170 16.89 -2.26 -4.40
CA ASN A 170 15.70 -2.72 -3.69
C ASN A 170 14.58 -2.91 -4.72
N TYR A 171 13.96 -4.07 -4.69
CA TYR A 171 12.88 -4.50 -5.57
C TYR A 171 12.13 -5.66 -4.93
N ALA A 172 10.94 -6.00 -5.43
CA ALA A 172 10.20 -7.17 -4.98
C ALA A 172 10.90 -8.45 -5.45
N ASP A 173 11.48 -9.21 -4.51
CA ASP A 173 12.22 -10.44 -4.74
C ASP A 173 11.58 -11.69 -4.10
N ASP A 174 10.57 -11.50 -3.26
CA ASP A 174 9.78 -12.57 -2.66
C ASP A 174 8.72 -13.08 -3.65
N THR A 175 9.06 -14.17 -4.35
CA THR A 175 8.25 -14.73 -5.45
C THR A 175 6.88 -15.23 -4.99
N GLU A 176 6.74 -15.67 -3.74
CA GLU A 176 5.47 -16.14 -3.20
C GLU A 176 4.51 -14.98 -2.89
N ASN A 177 5.05 -13.78 -2.73
CA ASN A 177 4.33 -12.58 -2.32
C ASN A 177 4.29 -11.48 -3.41
N TYR A 178 4.54 -11.81 -4.67
CA TYR A 178 4.47 -10.83 -5.77
C TYR A 178 3.10 -10.15 -5.91
N TYR A 179 2.01 -10.85 -5.63
CA TYR A 179 0.68 -10.26 -5.60
C TYR A 179 0.60 -9.07 -4.63
N TRP A 180 1.10 -9.25 -3.40
CA TRP A 180 1.11 -8.20 -2.36
C TRP A 180 2.07 -7.07 -2.72
N SER A 181 3.26 -7.40 -3.21
CA SER A 181 4.25 -6.41 -3.65
C SER A 181 3.72 -5.56 -4.81
N ARG A 182 2.97 -6.15 -5.74
CA ARG A 182 2.33 -5.43 -6.84
C ARG A 182 1.17 -4.54 -6.39
N ARG A 183 0.44 -4.88 -5.34
CA ARG A 183 -0.53 -3.97 -4.71
C ARG A 183 0.16 -2.73 -4.13
N GLY A 184 1.39 -2.88 -3.69
CA GLY A 184 2.14 -1.87 -2.95
C GLY A 184 1.90 -1.95 -1.44
N PRO A 185 2.69 -1.20 -0.64
CA PRO A 185 2.60 -1.23 0.81
C PRO A 185 1.24 -0.76 1.32
N SER A 186 0.64 -1.50 2.26
CA SER A 186 -0.44 -1.00 3.09
C SER A 186 0.15 -0.28 4.31
N VAL A 187 -0.32 0.93 4.60
CA VAL A 187 0.25 1.79 5.65
C VAL A 187 -0.82 2.26 6.61
N HIS A 188 -0.44 2.38 7.89
CA HIS A 188 -1.37 2.60 8.99
C HIS A 188 -0.92 3.73 9.90
N MET A 189 -1.89 4.41 10.53
CA MET A 189 -1.69 5.36 11.61
C MET A 189 -2.50 4.89 12.81
N GLY A 190 -1.84 4.23 13.78
CA GLY A 190 -2.45 3.78 15.02
C GLY A 190 -2.59 4.94 16.01
N TYR A 191 -3.71 5.02 16.70
CA TYR A 191 -4.00 6.11 17.64
C TYR A 191 -4.05 5.64 19.08
N THR A 192 -3.54 6.48 19.98
CA THR A 192 -3.70 6.28 21.43
C THR A 192 -4.99 6.91 21.88
N VAL A 193 -5.95 6.10 22.33
CA VAL A 193 -7.25 6.54 22.83
C VAL A 193 -7.43 6.14 24.30
N PRO A 194 -8.26 6.88 25.08
CA PRO A 194 -8.57 6.52 26.47
C PRO A 194 -9.21 5.13 26.57
N ALA A 195 -9.05 4.48 27.73
CA ALA A 195 -9.78 3.27 28.06
C ALA A 195 -11.31 3.50 27.99
N ASN A 196 -12.05 2.44 27.66
CA ASN A 196 -13.50 2.48 27.49
C ASN A 196 -13.98 3.53 26.48
N THR A 197 -13.22 3.75 25.41
CA THR A 197 -13.64 4.58 24.27
C THR A 197 -14.83 3.94 23.59
N GLU A 198 -15.99 4.57 23.70
CA GLU A 198 -17.23 4.12 23.09
C GLU A 198 -17.38 4.63 21.66
N TYR A 199 -17.03 5.91 21.42
CA TYR A 199 -17.08 6.52 20.08
C TYR A 199 -15.71 7.03 19.65
N PHE A 200 -15.42 6.87 18.38
CA PHE A 200 -14.28 7.51 17.73
C PHE A 200 -14.74 8.32 16.53
N TYR A 201 -14.38 9.60 16.53
CA TYR A 201 -14.66 10.58 15.49
C TYR A 201 -13.36 10.88 14.72
N ASN A 202 -13.45 10.96 13.39
CA ASN A 202 -12.33 11.30 12.52
C ASN A 202 -12.81 12.08 11.31
N GLU A 203 -11.99 13.02 10.84
CA GLU A 203 -12.15 13.72 9.57
C GLU A 203 -11.11 13.25 8.57
N MET A 204 -11.53 12.98 7.33
CA MET A 204 -10.66 12.46 6.28
C MET A 204 -10.79 13.28 5.00
N THR A 205 -9.66 13.61 4.39
CA THR A 205 -9.58 14.32 3.10
C THR A 205 -8.64 13.56 2.17
N ILE A 206 -9.13 13.18 1.01
CA ILE A 206 -8.30 12.65 -0.08
C ILE A 206 -7.97 13.84 -1.01
N PRO A 207 -6.69 14.20 -1.22
CA PRO A 207 -6.34 15.24 -2.17
C PRO A 207 -6.80 14.91 -3.59
N VAL A 208 -7.11 15.93 -4.37
CA VAL A 208 -7.51 15.77 -5.79
C VAL A 208 -6.41 15.03 -6.56
N GLY A 209 -6.79 14.01 -7.33
CA GLY A 209 -5.88 13.17 -8.10
C GLY A 209 -5.20 12.05 -7.32
N GLN A 210 -5.51 11.88 -6.02
CA GLN A 210 -4.96 10.84 -5.17
C GLN A 210 -5.94 9.67 -4.90
N ASP A 211 -7.04 9.66 -5.63
CA ASP A 211 -8.15 8.72 -5.50
C ASP A 211 -8.13 7.64 -6.59
N ALA A 212 -6.97 7.02 -6.81
CA ALA A 212 -6.79 5.95 -7.79
C ALA A 212 -7.77 4.79 -7.56
N ILE A 213 -8.24 4.16 -8.65
CA ILE A 213 -9.07 2.95 -8.59
C ILE A 213 -8.34 1.86 -7.79
N GLY A 214 -9.09 1.08 -7.01
CA GLY A 214 -8.53 0.07 -6.13
C GLY A 214 -8.08 0.59 -4.76
N SER A 215 -8.27 1.87 -4.47
CA SER A 215 -7.90 2.45 -3.18
C SER A 215 -8.96 2.18 -2.10
N TYR A 216 -8.47 1.85 -0.91
CA TYR A 216 -9.24 1.88 0.32
C TYR A 216 -8.62 2.89 1.30
N PHE A 217 -9.35 3.94 1.57
CA PHE A 217 -9.04 4.98 2.55
C PHE A 217 -9.87 4.69 3.80
N MET A 218 -9.31 4.00 4.76
CA MET A 218 -9.99 3.63 5.97
C MET A 218 -9.82 4.72 7.04
N ALA A 219 -10.93 5.36 7.41
CA ALA A 219 -10.94 6.42 8.40
C ALA A 219 -10.82 5.87 9.82
N ASN A 220 -11.67 4.91 10.19
CA ASN A 220 -11.82 4.39 11.55
C ASN A 220 -11.71 2.87 11.56
N GLY A 221 -10.51 2.35 11.83
CA GLY A 221 -10.27 0.95 12.16
C GLY A 221 -10.27 0.74 13.67
N PHE A 222 -10.61 -0.45 14.08
CA PHE A 222 -10.59 -0.91 15.47
C PHE A 222 -10.37 -2.43 15.50
N GLY A 223 -10.12 -3.01 16.66
CA GLY A 223 -9.75 -4.42 16.77
C GLY A 223 -10.69 -5.43 16.09
N GLN A 224 -11.97 -5.10 15.94
CA GLN A 224 -12.97 -6.00 15.37
C GLN A 224 -13.51 -5.56 14.01
N GLY A 225 -13.08 -4.41 13.46
CA GLY A 225 -13.63 -3.95 12.18
C GLY A 225 -13.10 -2.61 11.71
N TYR A 226 -13.74 -2.08 10.66
CA TYR A 226 -13.26 -0.89 9.97
C TYR A 226 -14.36 -0.17 9.19
N LEU A 227 -14.27 1.17 9.16
CA LEU A 227 -15.12 2.10 8.40
C LEU A 227 -14.26 3.01 7.53
N GLY A 228 -14.57 3.13 6.25
CA GLY A 228 -13.87 4.03 5.35
C GLY A 228 -14.53 4.14 3.99
N ILE A 229 -13.78 4.60 3.00
CA ILE A 229 -14.26 4.81 1.64
C ILE A 229 -13.38 4.13 0.60
N GLN A 230 -14.00 3.62 -0.46
CA GLN A 230 -13.32 2.91 -1.54
C GLN A 230 -13.59 3.56 -2.89
N VAL A 231 -12.62 3.40 -3.82
CA VAL A 231 -12.78 3.65 -5.25
C VAL A 231 -12.84 2.31 -5.96
N LYS A 232 -14.04 1.93 -6.41
CA LYS A 232 -14.29 0.63 -7.06
C LYS A 232 -14.05 0.67 -8.56
N SER A 233 -14.46 1.76 -9.20
CA SER A 233 -14.34 1.99 -10.64
C SER A 233 -14.32 3.50 -10.93
N PRO A 234 -14.21 3.94 -12.19
CA PRO A 234 -14.31 5.36 -12.54
C PRO A 234 -15.64 6.00 -12.13
N SER A 235 -16.71 5.20 -12.00
CA SER A 235 -18.08 5.67 -11.72
C SER A 235 -18.66 5.11 -10.41
N GLU A 236 -17.93 4.27 -9.68
CA GLU A 236 -18.45 3.64 -8.47
C GLU A 236 -17.52 3.86 -7.28
N ARG A 237 -18.09 4.41 -6.20
CA ARG A 237 -17.42 4.70 -4.93
C ARG A 237 -18.29 4.25 -3.76
N TRP A 238 -17.68 3.71 -2.73
CA TRP A 238 -18.37 3.15 -1.58
C TRP A 238 -17.99 3.84 -0.28
N ILE A 239 -18.96 3.90 0.63
CA ILE A 239 -18.72 3.99 2.08
C ILE A 239 -18.85 2.58 2.60
N LEU A 240 -17.79 2.01 3.16
CA LEU A 240 -17.70 0.60 3.55
C LEU A 240 -17.52 0.48 5.06
N PHE A 241 -18.34 -0.36 5.68
CA PHE A 241 -18.22 -0.73 7.10
C PHE A 241 -18.28 -2.25 7.25
N SER A 242 -17.28 -2.82 7.91
CA SER A 242 -17.18 -4.27 8.14
C SER A 242 -16.81 -4.57 9.58
N VAL A 243 -17.30 -5.73 10.07
CA VAL A 243 -16.94 -6.28 11.37
C VAL A 243 -16.57 -7.76 11.18
N TRP A 244 -15.38 -8.12 11.66
CA TRP A 244 -14.85 -9.47 11.59
C TRP A 244 -15.63 -10.45 12.46
N ASP A 245 -15.72 -11.71 12.04
CA ASP A 245 -16.06 -12.80 12.93
C ASP A 245 -14.98 -12.97 14.00
N ALA A 246 -15.34 -13.41 15.18
CA ALA A 246 -14.36 -13.60 16.23
C ALA A 246 -13.48 -14.84 15.99
N ASP A 247 -12.23 -14.79 16.45
CA ASP A 247 -11.26 -15.89 16.34
C ASP A 247 -11.75 -17.20 16.99
N ASN A 248 -12.66 -17.12 17.97
CA ASN A 248 -13.29 -18.25 18.62
C ASN A 248 -14.42 -18.90 17.80
N GLY A 249 -14.66 -18.42 16.57
CA GLY A 249 -15.67 -18.91 15.65
C GLY A 249 -17.05 -18.26 15.77
N ALA A 250 -17.25 -17.33 16.73
CA ALA A 250 -18.51 -16.60 16.85
C ALA A 250 -18.74 -15.71 15.62
N LYS A 251 -19.94 -15.78 15.06
CA LYS A 251 -20.31 -15.09 13.82
C LYS A 251 -20.93 -13.74 14.10
N THR A 252 -20.46 -12.75 13.36
CA THR A 252 -21.03 -11.40 13.33
C THR A 252 -22.41 -11.42 12.68
N THR A 253 -23.38 -10.75 13.28
CA THR A 253 -24.76 -10.67 12.79
C THR A 253 -25.20 -9.23 12.59
N LEU A 254 -25.91 -8.95 11.50
CA LEU A 254 -26.49 -7.64 11.24
C LEU A 254 -27.64 -7.37 12.18
N VAL A 255 -27.59 -6.25 12.93
CA VAL A 255 -28.69 -5.77 13.76
C VAL A 255 -29.62 -4.87 12.97
N SER A 256 -29.05 -3.88 12.28
CA SER A 256 -29.78 -2.95 11.42
C SER A 256 -28.85 -2.26 10.45
N LYS A 257 -29.39 -1.69 9.37
CA LYS A 257 -28.66 -0.91 8.37
C LYS A 257 -29.45 0.31 7.92
N GLY A 258 -28.73 1.30 7.42
CA GLY A 258 -29.30 2.54 6.91
C GLY A 258 -29.99 2.35 5.55
N ALA A 259 -30.83 3.31 5.21
CA ALA A 259 -31.51 3.34 3.91
C ALA A 259 -30.49 3.39 2.76
N GLY A 260 -30.66 2.49 1.77
CA GLY A 260 -29.79 2.36 0.60
C GLY A 260 -28.46 1.65 0.88
N VAL A 261 -28.25 1.12 2.09
CA VAL A 261 -27.08 0.33 2.44
C VAL A 261 -27.30 -1.13 2.04
N THR A 262 -26.32 -1.71 1.36
CA THR A 262 -26.26 -3.13 1.01
C THR A 262 -25.46 -3.88 2.05
N ASP A 263 -25.91 -5.07 2.44
CA ASP A 263 -25.19 -5.99 3.33
C ASP A 263 -24.75 -7.25 2.59
N ASN A 264 -23.55 -7.71 2.91
CA ASN A 264 -22.94 -8.94 2.39
C ASN A 264 -22.16 -9.63 3.50
N ALA A 265 -21.86 -10.93 3.30
CA ALA A 265 -20.75 -11.57 3.98
C ALA A 265 -19.48 -11.37 3.15
N PHE A 266 -18.32 -11.25 3.80
CA PHE A 266 -17.04 -11.22 3.13
C PHE A 266 -16.17 -12.41 3.55
N GLY A 267 -15.19 -12.73 2.68
CA GLY A 267 -14.21 -13.80 2.87
C GLY A 267 -12.88 -13.44 2.22
N GLY A 268 -11.90 -14.32 2.32
CA GLY A 268 -10.55 -14.13 1.78
C GLY A 268 -9.53 -13.98 2.89
N GLU A 269 -9.28 -12.79 3.37
CA GLU A 269 -8.34 -12.49 4.48
C GLU A 269 -8.96 -12.74 5.87
N GLY A 270 -10.15 -13.32 5.94
CA GLY A 270 -10.97 -13.59 7.12
C GLY A 270 -12.43 -13.65 6.72
N THR A 271 -13.35 -13.82 7.69
CA THR A 271 -14.79 -13.78 7.46
C THR A 271 -15.47 -12.78 8.36
N GLY A 272 -16.65 -12.30 7.98
CA GLY A 272 -17.41 -11.35 8.77
C GLY A 272 -18.58 -10.74 8.01
N GLY A 273 -19.21 -9.75 8.62
CA GLY A 273 -20.27 -8.95 8.04
C GLY A 273 -19.73 -7.69 7.38
N GLN A 274 -20.20 -7.38 6.20
CA GLN A 274 -19.86 -6.18 5.44
C GLN A 274 -21.12 -5.43 5.06
N THR A 275 -21.10 -4.12 5.21
CA THR A 275 -22.11 -3.22 4.67
C THR A 275 -21.46 -2.13 3.84
N TYR A 276 -22.08 -1.75 2.74
CA TYR A 276 -21.63 -0.62 1.95
C TYR A 276 -22.79 0.24 1.45
N LEU A 277 -22.52 1.54 1.32
CA LEU A 277 -23.36 2.50 0.69
C LEU A 277 -22.66 2.96 -0.60
N SER A 278 -23.30 2.77 -1.77
CA SER A 278 -22.85 3.43 -2.98
C SER A 278 -23.06 4.94 -2.82
N TYR A 279 -21.95 5.68 -2.80
CA TYR A 279 -21.94 7.12 -2.59
C TYR A 279 -20.81 7.76 -3.37
N ASN A 280 -21.14 8.68 -4.27
CA ASN A 280 -20.15 9.30 -5.15
C ASN A 280 -19.40 10.46 -4.45
N TRP A 281 -18.64 10.11 -3.41
CA TRP A 281 -17.79 11.07 -2.70
C TRP A 281 -16.72 11.65 -3.64
N ALA A 282 -16.27 12.89 -3.36
CA ALA A 282 -15.32 13.62 -4.19
C ALA A 282 -14.00 13.85 -3.48
N ALA A 283 -12.86 13.65 -4.21
CA ALA A 283 -11.55 14.08 -3.76
C ALA A 283 -11.52 15.61 -3.55
N GLY A 284 -10.72 16.09 -2.59
CA GLY A 284 -10.69 17.48 -2.16
C GLY A 284 -11.70 17.84 -1.09
N THR A 285 -12.70 16.97 -0.85
CA THR A 285 -13.74 17.18 0.17
C THR A 285 -13.35 16.49 1.49
N THR A 286 -13.60 17.15 2.62
CA THR A 286 -13.42 16.57 3.95
C THR A 286 -14.71 15.91 4.41
N TYR A 287 -14.68 14.59 4.56
CA TYR A 287 -15.75 13.78 5.10
C TYR A 287 -15.52 13.46 6.59
N ARG A 288 -16.59 13.19 7.33
CA ARG A 288 -16.52 12.88 8.77
C ARG A 288 -17.07 11.50 9.04
N PHE A 289 -16.44 10.80 9.97
CA PHE A 289 -16.74 9.42 10.30
C PHE A 289 -16.88 9.24 11.80
N ILE A 290 -17.87 8.46 12.22
CA ILE A 290 -18.03 8.03 13.59
C ILE A 290 -18.20 6.51 13.61
N THR A 291 -17.44 5.85 14.49
CA THR A 291 -17.70 4.46 14.90
C THR A 291 -18.01 4.40 16.37
N ARG A 292 -18.87 3.45 16.77
CA ARG A 292 -19.20 3.16 18.17
C ARG A 292 -19.00 1.68 18.43
N ALA A 293 -18.45 1.33 19.59
CA ALA A 293 -18.52 -0.02 20.15
C ALA A 293 -19.14 0.03 21.53
N ARG A 294 -20.18 -0.76 21.75
CA ARG A 294 -20.89 -0.84 23.03
C ARG A 294 -21.10 -2.28 23.47
N PRO A 295 -20.51 -2.70 24.60
CA PRO A 295 -20.85 -3.95 25.24
C PRO A 295 -22.34 -3.99 25.62
N ASP A 296 -23.02 -5.12 25.38
CA ASP A 296 -24.45 -5.31 25.67
C ASP A 296 -24.72 -5.75 27.12
N GLY A 297 -23.65 -5.92 27.92
CA GLY A 297 -23.75 -6.45 29.30
C GLY A 297 -24.09 -7.96 29.35
N LYS A 298 -24.17 -8.65 28.23
CA LYS A 298 -24.52 -10.07 28.10
C LYS A 298 -23.45 -10.88 27.36
N GLY A 299 -22.22 -10.34 27.27
CA GLY A 299 -21.09 -11.01 26.65
C GLY A 299 -20.91 -10.73 25.17
N SER A 300 -21.63 -9.77 24.57
CA SER A 300 -21.47 -9.35 23.19
C SER A 300 -21.17 -7.85 23.10
N SER A 301 -20.72 -7.39 21.95
CA SER A 301 -20.64 -5.96 21.62
C SER A 301 -21.39 -5.64 20.33
N GLU A 302 -21.96 -4.45 20.30
CA GLU A 302 -22.54 -3.86 19.09
C GLU A 302 -21.60 -2.79 18.53
N TYR A 303 -21.35 -2.87 17.24
CA TYR A 303 -20.50 -1.94 16.48
C TYR A 303 -21.37 -1.18 15.49
N SER A 304 -21.37 0.14 15.59
CA SER A 304 -22.18 1.01 14.73
C SER A 304 -21.32 2.03 14.00
N ALA A 305 -21.75 2.42 12.79
CA ALA A 305 -21.02 3.33 11.92
C ALA A 305 -21.91 4.41 11.31
N TRP A 306 -21.36 5.62 11.21
CA TRP A 306 -22.00 6.78 10.58
C TRP A 306 -21.01 7.53 9.71
N PHE A 307 -21.53 8.12 8.65
CA PHE A 307 -20.83 8.92 7.68
C PHE A 307 -21.54 10.29 7.52
N PHE A 308 -20.77 11.37 7.50
CA PHE A 308 -21.27 12.71 7.24
C PHE A 308 -20.70 13.25 5.94
N ALA A 309 -21.57 13.63 5.02
CA ALA A 309 -21.22 14.29 3.77
C ALA A 309 -21.57 15.79 3.90
N PRO A 310 -20.58 16.69 3.76
CA PRO A 310 -20.81 18.13 3.92
C PRO A 310 -21.78 18.69 2.87
N GLU A 311 -21.82 18.13 1.66
CA GLU A 311 -22.72 18.52 0.59
C GLU A 311 -24.21 18.25 0.90
N THR A 312 -24.49 17.31 1.82
CA THR A 312 -25.86 17.03 2.29
C THR A 312 -26.16 17.65 3.67
N GLY A 313 -25.10 18.01 4.41
CA GLY A 313 -25.19 18.55 5.76
C GLY A 313 -25.77 17.55 6.79
N ARG A 314 -25.73 16.25 6.52
CA ARG A 314 -26.42 15.24 7.33
C ARG A 314 -25.53 14.04 7.65
N TRP A 315 -25.68 13.51 8.85
CA TRP A 315 -25.20 12.18 9.20
C TRP A 315 -26.07 11.12 8.54
N ARG A 316 -25.44 10.11 7.99
CA ARG A 316 -26.07 8.91 7.45
C ARG A 316 -25.63 7.71 8.28
N TYR A 317 -26.60 6.94 8.71
CA TYR A 317 -26.35 5.66 9.37
C TYR A 317 -25.93 4.64 8.33
N ILE A 318 -24.85 3.89 8.63
CA ILE A 318 -24.40 2.80 7.77
C ILE A 318 -24.97 1.49 8.27
N ALA A 319 -24.54 1.02 9.43
CA ALA A 319 -25.07 -0.21 10.00
C ALA A 319 -24.72 -0.33 11.49
N THR A 320 -25.38 -1.30 12.14
CA THR A 320 -24.97 -1.88 13.42
C THR A 320 -24.80 -3.38 13.24
N TRP A 321 -23.63 -3.88 13.61
CA TRP A 321 -23.27 -5.29 13.67
C TRP A 321 -23.13 -5.74 15.11
N LYS A 322 -23.58 -6.94 15.46
CA LYS A 322 -23.37 -7.56 16.76
C LYS A 322 -22.38 -8.71 16.64
N LEU A 323 -21.35 -8.70 17.47
CA LEU A 323 -20.35 -9.74 17.60
C LEU A 323 -20.50 -10.44 18.96
N PRO A 324 -21.00 -11.70 18.98
CA PRO A 324 -21.10 -12.49 20.20
C PRO A 324 -19.72 -12.87 20.76
N ALA A 325 -19.68 -13.19 22.05
CA ALA A 325 -18.49 -13.64 22.80
C ALA A 325 -17.32 -12.63 22.83
N ILE A 326 -17.56 -11.38 22.42
CA ILE A 326 -16.65 -10.25 22.54
C ILE A 326 -17.39 -9.13 23.28
N SER A 327 -16.89 -8.74 24.47
CA SER A 327 -17.49 -7.70 25.29
C SER A 327 -16.47 -6.59 25.54
N THR A 328 -16.38 -5.64 24.61
CA THR A 328 -15.37 -4.57 24.64
C THR A 328 -15.90 -3.28 24.02
N TYR A 329 -15.33 -2.15 24.44
CA TYR A 329 -15.36 -0.88 23.74
C TYR A 329 -14.36 -0.87 22.58
N LEU A 330 -14.17 0.25 21.89
CA LEU A 330 -13.19 0.39 20.82
C LEU A 330 -11.76 0.18 21.36
N THR A 331 -11.03 -0.72 20.71
CA THR A 331 -9.62 -1.00 20.99
C THR A 331 -8.82 -0.97 19.68
N GLY A 332 -7.50 -0.72 19.74
CA GLY A 332 -6.65 -0.73 18.56
C GLY A 332 -7.09 0.27 17.48
N VAL A 333 -7.54 1.45 17.89
CA VAL A 333 -8.06 2.47 16.97
C VAL A 333 -6.96 2.95 16.02
N HIS A 334 -7.25 2.96 14.72
CA HIS A 334 -6.28 3.32 13.67
C HIS A 334 -6.96 3.79 12.38
N SER A 335 -6.17 4.36 11.48
CA SER A 335 -6.53 4.58 10.08
C SER A 335 -5.56 3.84 9.18
N PHE A 336 -5.96 3.49 7.95
CA PHE A 336 -5.03 2.95 6.96
C PHE A 336 -5.29 3.49 5.55
N LEU A 337 -4.29 3.28 4.70
CA LEU A 337 -4.35 3.48 3.26
C LEU A 337 -3.84 2.21 2.58
N GLU A 338 -4.67 1.65 1.70
CA GLU A 338 -4.41 0.39 1.00
C GLU A 338 -4.84 0.47 -0.46
N ASN A 339 -4.13 -0.28 -1.31
CA ASN A 339 -4.57 -0.65 -2.65
C ASN A 339 -4.97 -2.13 -2.66
N PHE A 340 -6.18 -2.45 -3.14
CA PHE A 340 -6.66 -3.84 -3.21
C PHE A 340 -6.63 -4.45 -4.63
N ILE A 341 -5.99 -3.76 -5.61
CA ILE A 341 -5.82 -4.22 -7.01
C ILE A 341 -4.33 -4.28 -7.34
N ASP A 342 -3.79 -5.47 -7.60
CA ASP A 342 -2.37 -5.67 -7.85
C ASP A 342 -1.86 -5.04 -9.16
N THR A 343 -2.75 -4.82 -10.14
CA THR A 343 -2.41 -4.17 -11.41
C THR A 343 -2.27 -2.65 -11.30
N ASN A 344 -2.72 -2.03 -10.19
CA ASN A 344 -2.77 -0.59 -9.97
C ASN A 344 -1.73 -0.06 -8.95
N GLY A 345 -0.80 -0.89 -8.48
CA GLY A 345 0.18 -0.49 -7.47
C GLY A 345 1.20 0.55 -7.93
N TYR A 346 1.26 0.85 -9.23
CA TYR A 346 2.07 1.94 -9.76
C TYR A 346 1.41 3.32 -9.64
N MET A 347 0.14 3.38 -9.25
CA MET A 347 -0.59 4.63 -9.05
C MET A 347 -0.39 5.14 -7.62
N GLU A 348 -0.17 6.44 -7.51
CA GLU A 348 0.03 7.13 -6.23
C GLU A 348 -1.30 7.33 -5.50
N ARG A 349 -1.27 7.20 -4.16
CA ARG A 349 -2.41 7.37 -3.26
C ARG A 349 -2.00 8.14 -2.03
N ARG A 350 -2.78 9.15 -1.65
CA ARG A 350 -2.55 9.94 -0.46
C ARG A 350 -3.85 10.28 0.24
N VAL A 351 -3.81 10.35 1.58
CA VAL A 351 -4.95 10.72 2.42
C VAL A 351 -4.47 11.51 3.63
N GLN A 352 -5.28 12.44 4.10
CA GLN A 352 -5.08 13.21 5.32
C GLN A 352 -6.20 12.90 6.32
N PHE A 353 -5.82 12.79 7.60
CA PHE A 353 -6.73 12.57 8.72
C PHE A 353 -6.57 13.72 9.71
N GLY A 354 -7.67 14.33 10.13
CA GLY A 354 -7.67 15.47 11.05
C GLY A 354 -8.76 15.38 12.09
N ASN A 355 -8.63 16.22 13.12
CA ASN A 355 -9.66 16.41 14.12
C ASN A 355 -10.17 15.11 14.78
N GLN A 356 -9.22 14.21 15.14
CA GLN A 356 -9.57 12.94 15.81
C GLN A 356 -9.99 13.17 17.25
N TRP A 357 -11.12 12.58 17.66
CA TRP A 357 -11.66 12.64 19.03
C TRP A 357 -12.19 11.28 19.46
N ALA A 358 -11.92 10.93 20.71
CA ALA A 358 -12.45 9.75 21.37
C ALA A 358 -13.43 10.17 22.47
N ARG A 359 -14.60 9.51 22.53
CA ARG A 359 -15.57 9.73 23.61
C ARG A 359 -15.69 8.47 24.45
N SER A 360 -15.44 8.60 25.73
CA SER A 360 -15.56 7.47 26.66
C SER A 360 -17.03 7.11 26.93
N SER A 361 -17.27 5.92 27.46
CA SER A 361 -18.59 5.47 27.92
C SER A 361 -19.18 6.34 29.07
N ALA A 362 -18.32 7.08 29.77
CA ALA A 362 -18.75 8.08 30.76
C ALA A 362 -19.15 9.43 30.13
N GLY A 363 -19.04 9.58 28.80
CA GLY A 363 -19.48 10.76 28.08
C GLY A 363 -18.42 11.84 27.87
N ALA A 364 -17.19 11.66 28.37
CA ALA A 364 -16.10 12.63 28.18
C ALA A 364 -15.45 12.52 26.81
N TRP A 365 -15.28 13.66 26.13
CA TRP A 365 -14.51 13.76 24.90
C TRP A 365 -13.03 14.06 25.18
N SER A 366 -12.14 13.40 24.47
CA SER A 366 -10.70 13.61 24.51
C SER A 366 -10.16 13.75 23.09
N GLU A 367 -9.38 14.80 22.85
CA GLU A 367 -8.72 14.99 21.56
C GLU A 367 -7.57 13.97 21.39
N VAL A 368 -7.50 13.34 20.21
CA VAL A 368 -6.47 12.36 19.89
C VAL A 368 -5.40 13.05 19.05
N THR A 369 -4.22 13.24 19.63
CA THR A 369 -3.12 14.00 19.02
C THR A 369 -1.89 13.15 18.72
N ALA A 370 -1.80 11.93 19.26
CA ALA A 370 -0.67 11.03 19.07
C ALA A 370 -1.03 9.90 18.13
N GLY A 371 -0.14 9.62 17.18
CA GLY A 371 -0.25 8.53 16.23
C GLY A 371 1.06 7.80 16.03
N ARG A 372 1.01 6.48 15.77
CA ARG A 372 2.15 5.64 15.40
C ARG A 372 1.98 5.17 13.96
N PHE A 373 2.95 5.48 13.12
CA PHE A 373 3.01 5.05 11.73
C PHE A 373 3.56 3.63 11.64
N THR A 374 2.83 2.75 10.94
CA THR A 374 3.26 1.36 10.68
C THR A 374 2.98 0.98 9.21
N GLY A 375 3.51 -0.15 8.77
CA GLY A 375 3.28 -0.71 7.45
C GLY A 375 3.15 -2.24 7.52
N ASP A 376 2.64 -2.81 6.45
CA ASP A 376 2.50 -4.26 6.26
C ASP A 376 3.86 -4.96 5.98
N ALA A 377 3.80 -6.26 5.67
CA ALA A 377 4.97 -7.04 5.31
C ALA A 377 5.68 -6.54 4.05
N THR A 378 4.94 -5.97 3.09
CA THR A 378 5.52 -5.39 1.86
C THR A 378 6.47 -4.23 2.20
N ALA A 379 6.09 -3.39 3.17
CA ALA A 379 6.91 -2.29 3.67
C ALA A 379 8.04 -2.80 4.57
N THR A 380 7.74 -3.62 5.57
CA THR A 380 8.71 -4.03 6.61
C THR A 380 9.76 -4.99 6.09
N ASN A 381 9.45 -5.80 5.08
CA ASN A 381 10.42 -6.67 4.38
C ASN A 381 11.11 -5.95 3.20
N ALA A 382 10.92 -4.63 3.07
CA ALA A 382 11.51 -3.81 2.03
C ALA A 382 11.26 -4.31 0.59
N GLN A 383 10.14 -5.00 0.33
CA GLN A 383 9.72 -5.39 -1.01
C GLN A 383 9.37 -4.17 -1.86
N ARG A 384 8.80 -3.15 -1.25
CA ARG A 384 8.52 -1.82 -1.81
C ARG A 384 8.84 -0.74 -0.78
N MET A 385 9.33 0.42 -1.23
CA MET A 385 9.72 1.53 -0.36
C MET A 385 9.03 2.86 -0.72
N ASP A 386 7.99 2.81 -1.51
CA ASP A 386 7.16 3.97 -1.86
C ASP A 386 5.96 4.07 -0.91
N TYR A 387 6.28 4.36 0.35
CA TYR A 387 5.31 4.56 1.42
C TYR A 387 5.78 5.64 2.39
N ALA A 388 4.84 6.37 2.96
CA ALA A 388 5.11 7.38 3.97
C ALA A 388 3.89 7.60 4.87
N GLY A 389 4.14 8.10 6.05
CA GLY A 389 3.14 8.60 6.98
C GLY A 389 3.77 9.60 7.93
N GLY A 390 2.97 10.49 8.50
CA GLY A 390 3.48 11.52 9.39
C GLY A 390 2.51 12.66 9.60
N LEU A 391 3.04 13.87 9.73
CA LEU A 391 2.28 15.10 9.93
C LEU A 391 2.49 16.07 8.77
N GLU A 392 1.41 16.67 8.34
CA GLU A 392 1.40 17.76 7.37
C GLU A 392 0.27 18.73 7.69
N ASN A 393 0.58 20.02 7.84
CA ASN A 393 -0.40 21.07 8.13
C ASN A 393 -1.30 20.76 9.35
N GLY A 394 -0.72 20.17 10.41
CA GLY A 394 -1.44 19.81 11.63
C GLY A 394 -2.37 18.58 11.52
N LYS A 395 -2.30 17.84 10.41
CA LYS A 395 -3.04 16.59 10.17
C LYS A 395 -2.09 15.42 10.04
N PHE A 396 -2.54 14.22 10.41
CA PHE A 396 -1.85 12.99 10.02
C PHE A 396 -2.06 12.74 8.53
N TYR A 397 -1.08 12.15 7.87
CA TYR A 397 -1.23 11.68 6.50
C TYR A 397 -0.68 10.27 6.32
N LEU A 398 -1.20 9.59 5.31
CA LEU A 398 -0.67 8.34 4.78
C LEU A 398 -0.51 8.47 3.26
N HIS A 399 0.53 7.82 2.72
CA HIS A 399 0.92 7.91 1.33
C HIS A 399 1.52 6.58 0.88
N ASN A 400 1.07 6.01 -0.24
CA ASN A 400 1.63 4.79 -0.81
C ASN A 400 1.49 4.73 -2.33
N GLY A 401 2.27 3.83 -2.94
CA GLY A 401 2.28 3.61 -4.39
C GLY A 401 2.96 4.74 -5.16
N GLY A 402 2.98 4.62 -6.50
CA GLY A 402 3.52 5.68 -7.38
C GLY A 402 5.04 5.73 -7.48
N PHE A 403 5.76 4.86 -6.77
CA PHE A 403 7.23 4.74 -6.84
C PHE A 403 7.97 6.06 -6.51
N PHE A 404 7.45 6.86 -5.58
CA PHE A 404 8.16 8.05 -5.12
C PHE A 404 9.44 7.70 -4.33
N ALA A 405 10.41 8.62 -4.31
CA ALA A 405 11.74 8.33 -3.80
C ALA A 405 11.87 8.43 -2.27
N ALA A 406 11.18 9.38 -1.66
CA ALA A 406 11.28 9.66 -0.22
C ALA A 406 10.30 8.79 0.56
N TYR A 407 10.81 7.86 1.36
CA TYR A 407 9.99 7.04 2.25
C TYR A 407 10.20 7.45 3.71
N VAL A 408 9.20 7.14 4.54
CA VAL A 408 9.28 7.31 6.00
C VAL A 408 9.38 5.92 6.63
N LYS A 409 10.38 5.70 7.48
CA LYS A 409 10.51 4.42 8.20
C LYS A 409 9.26 4.14 9.02
N THR A 410 8.86 2.87 9.06
CA THR A 410 7.78 2.41 9.94
C THR A 410 8.17 2.52 11.42
N ASP A 411 7.20 2.34 12.31
CA ASP A 411 7.37 2.36 13.77
C ASP A 411 7.77 3.73 14.36
N GLN A 412 7.43 4.82 13.65
CA GLN A 412 7.62 6.17 14.15
C GLN A 412 6.35 6.72 14.81
N ASN A 413 6.56 7.46 15.90
CA ASN A 413 5.52 8.18 16.60
C ASN A 413 5.47 9.64 16.15
N PHE A 414 4.26 10.15 15.98
CA PHE A 414 3.99 11.53 15.60
C PHE A 414 2.99 12.15 16.57
N THR A 415 3.17 13.42 16.92
CA THR A 415 2.24 14.17 17.76
C THR A 415 1.89 15.47 17.08
N ARG A 416 0.61 15.67 16.75
CA ARG A 416 0.11 16.93 16.22
C ARG A 416 -0.26 17.90 17.35
N PRO A 417 -0.25 19.20 17.11
CA PRO A 417 -0.82 20.15 18.06
C PRO A 417 -2.30 19.88 18.32
N ALA A 418 -2.72 20.04 19.56
CA ALA A 418 -4.13 20.03 19.91
C ALA A 418 -4.83 21.28 19.33
N THR A 419 -6.02 21.09 18.77
CA THR A 419 -6.83 22.19 18.23
C THR A 419 -7.85 22.70 19.22
N GLY A 420 -8.25 21.85 20.19
CA GLY A 420 -9.35 22.11 21.11
C GLY A 420 -10.73 22.16 20.42
N GLN A 421 -10.80 21.86 19.13
CA GLN A 421 -12.04 21.93 18.34
C GLN A 421 -12.83 20.62 18.43
N MET A 422 -13.50 20.44 19.57
CA MET A 422 -14.37 19.27 19.77
C MET A 422 -15.45 19.21 18.67
N PRO A 423 -15.75 18.01 18.12
CA PRO A 423 -16.78 17.86 17.09
C PRO A 423 -18.15 18.28 17.63
N VAL A 424 -18.86 19.12 16.85
CA VAL A 424 -20.23 19.50 17.13
C VAL A 424 -21.15 18.38 16.64
N VAL A 425 -21.34 17.37 17.48
CA VAL A 425 -22.22 16.23 17.19
C VAL A 425 -22.93 15.78 18.47
N ASP A 426 -24.25 15.71 18.43
CA ASP A 426 -25.03 15.02 19.46
C ASP A 426 -25.08 13.53 19.10
N VAL A 427 -24.27 12.73 19.78
CA VAL A 427 -24.20 11.28 19.53
C VAL A 427 -25.49 10.53 19.87
N ASN A 428 -26.39 11.13 20.66
CA ASN A 428 -27.68 10.54 21.00
C ASN A 428 -28.73 10.84 19.91
N ALA A 429 -28.51 11.86 19.10
CA ALA A 429 -29.37 12.24 17.97
C ALA A 429 -28.87 11.68 16.63
N LEU A 430 -27.82 10.85 16.61
CA LEU A 430 -27.37 10.18 15.40
C LEU A 430 -28.47 9.26 14.83
N PRO A 431 -28.73 9.30 13.51
CA PRO A 431 -29.78 8.47 12.92
C PRO A 431 -29.46 6.97 13.09
N MET A 432 -30.50 6.15 13.22
CA MET A 432 -30.40 4.69 13.34
C MET A 432 -31.20 3.95 12.24
N GLN A 433 -31.62 4.68 11.21
CA GLN A 433 -32.37 4.16 10.07
C GLN A 433 -31.88 4.80 8.76
#